data_72ad808b4709c6319a5e4fded6c03cf5
#
_entry.id   72ad808b4709c6319a5e4fded6c03cf5
#
_cell.length_a   1.000
_cell.length_b   1.000
_cell.length_c   1.000
_cell.angle_alpha   90.00
_cell.angle_beta   90.00
_cell.angle_gamma   90.00
#
_symmetry.space_group_name_H-M   'P 1'
#
loop_
_entity.id
_entity.type
_entity.pdbx_description
1 polymer ?
#
loop_
_entity_poly.entity_id
_entity_poly.type
_entity_poly.pdbx_seq_one_letter_code
_entity_poly.pdbx_strand_id
1 'polypeptide(L)'
;MLCVNCGSNQTIKYGIRTNKNGTDVQRHFCNSCRREFSTSLEVSQSASEVRRAIVTPDKHFPYEDKPAINALVKAINLVKPSIYVDLGDTGEWESVSMWKWKRKKQPPLEYMIPEIEKEIKAVNNGMDVIDEALDSVKCDERHFCEGNHDNWLNRFVEGYPYLPQYRLKNAIK
;
A
#
# COMPACT_ATOMS: atom_id res chain seq x y z
N MET A 1 30.15 -27.87 -9.34
CA MET A 1 30.09 -28.49 -8.00
C MET A 1 31.07 -29.64 -7.96
N LEU A 2 31.81 -29.82 -6.85
CA LEU A 2 32.77 -30.90 -6.73
C LEU A 2 32.06 -32.21 -6.31
N CYS A 3 32.47 -33.32 -6.87
CA CYS A 3 32.00 -34.66 -6.51
C CYS A 3 32.44 -35.01 -5.08
N VAL A 4 31.50 -35.37 -4.21
CA VAL A 4 31.80 -35.76 -2.82
C VAL A 4 32.62 -37.07 -2.72
N ASN A 5 32.68 -37.89 -3.79
CA ASN A 5 33.39 -39.16 -3.78
C ASN A 5 34.83 -39.07 -4.31
N CYS A 6 35.12 -38.15 -5.26
CA CYS A 6 36.44 -38.08 -5.90
C CYS A 6 36.98 -36.67 -6.13
N GLY A 7 36.27 -35.63 -5.68
CA GLY A 7 36.69 -34.24 -5.82
C GLY A 7 36.61 -33.65 -7.24
N SER A 8 36.21 -34.41 -8.24
CA SER A 8 36.14 -33.94 -9.63
C SER A 8 35.03 -32.90 -9.79
N ASN A 9 35.26 -31.93 -10.67
CA ASN A 9 34.25 -30.95 -11.06
C ASN A 9 33.34 -31.40 -12.21
N GLN A 10 33.57 -32.59 -12.76
CA GLN A 10 32.79 -33.17 -13.87
C GLN A 10 31.49 -33.79 -13.37
N THR A 11 30.63 -32.98 -12.78
CA THR A 11 29.34 -33.39 -12.22
C THR A 11 28.19 -32.80 -12.99
N ILE A 12 27.13 -33.57 -13.19
CA ILE A 12 25.87 -33.11 -13.78
C ILE A 12 24.73 -33.28 -12.80
N LYS A 13 23.76 -32.34 -12.84
CA LYS A 13 22.48 -32.43 -12.13
C LYS A 13 21.51 -33.24 -12.99
N TYR A 14 20.75 -34.17 -12.40
CA TYR A 14 19.83 -34.98 -13.21
C TYR A 14 18.50 -35.32 -12.53
N GLY A 15 18.03 -34.51 -11.64
CA GLY A 15 16.70 -34.63 -11.05
C GLY A 15 16.66 -34.39 -9.54
N ILE A 16 15.47 -34.38 -9.02
CA ILE A 16 15.19 -34.24 -7.60
C ILE A 16 14.59 -35.54 -7.08
N ARG A 17 14.91 -35.94 -5.88
CA ARG A 17 14.29 -37.06 -5.18
C ARG A 17 13.82 -36.62 -3.80
N THR A 18 12.61 -37.02 -3.45
CA THR A 18 12.12 -36.86 -2.08
C THR A 18 12.61 -38.05 -1.23
N ASN A 19 13.27 -37.77 -0.14
CA ASN A 19 13.71 -38.76 0.84
C ASN A 19 12.52 -39.30 1.65
N LYS A 20 12.73 -40.42 2.38
CA LYS A 20 11.69 -41.03 3.21
C LYS A 20 11.16 -40.12 4.32
N ASN A 21 11.91 -39.09 4.71
CA ASN A 21 11.52 -38.07 5.69
C ASN A 21 10.81 -36.84 5.04
N GLY A 22 10.45 -36.91 3.76
CA GLY A 22 9.78 -35.81 3.03
C GLY A 22 10.70 -34.69 2.56
N THR A 23 12.03 -34.83 2.70
CA THR A 23 12.97 -33.79 2.26
C THR A 23 13.40 -34.01 0.82
N ASP A 24 13.30 -32.98 0.00
CA ASP A 24 13.79 -33.03 -1.38
C ASP A 24 15.30 -32.84 -1.46
N VAL A 25 15.96 -33.65 -2.28
CA VAL A 25 17.38 -33.56 -2.52
C VAL A 25 17.69 -33.50 -4.02
N GLN A 26 18.67 -32.71 -4.40
CA GLN A 26 19.18 -32.64 -5.75
C GLN A 26 20.10 -33.83 -5.99
N ARG A 27 19.81 -34.61 -7.02
CA ARG A 27 20.69 -35.72 -7.46
C ARG A 27 21.75 -35.22 -8.43
N HIS A 28 22.95 -35.74 -8.27
CA HIS A 28 24.10 -35.46 -9.13
C HIS A 28 24.72 -36.76 -9.58
N PHE A 29 25.31 -36.75 -10.78
CA PHE A 29 26.13 -37.82 -11.30
C PHE A 29 27.52 -37.30 -11.62
N CYS A 30 28.54 -38.02 -11.21
CA CYS A 30 29.92 -37.69 -11.54
C CYS A 30 30.42 -38.49 -12.73
N ASN A 31 30.80 -37.80 -13.81
CA ASN A 31 31.32 -38.44 -15.02
C ASN A 31 32.71 -39.06 -14.81
N SER A 32 33.49 -38.57 -13.84
CA SER A 32 34.84 -39.06 -13.56
C SER A 32 34.85 -40.40 -12.79
N CYS A 33 34.11 -40.50 -11.69
CA CYS A 33 34.07 -41.73 -10.89
C CYS A 33 32.81 -42.57 -11.10
N ARG A 34 31.88 -42.12 -11.94
CA ARG A 34 30.62 -42.77 -12.30
C ARG A 34 29.70 -43.07 -11.11
N ARG A 35 29.78 -42.26 -10.03
CA ARG A 35 28.94 -42.41 -8.85
C ARG A 35 27.89 -41.31 -8.76
N GLU A 36 26.74 -41.69 -8.26
CA GLU A 36 25.69 -40.77 -7.89
C GLU A 36 25.91 -40.25 -6.45
N PHE A 37 25.49 -39.02 -6.21
CA PHE A 37 25.40 -38.46 -4.88
C PHE A 37 24.26 -37.44 -4.86
N SER A 38 23.78 -37.11 -3.66
CA SER A 38 22.72 -36.14 -3.47
C SER A 38 23.21 -35.02 -2.57
N THR A 39 22.72 -33.83 -2.84
CA THR A 39 22.92 -32.67 -1.95
C THR A 39 21.56 -32.23 -1.48
N SER A 40 21.48 -31.73 -0.22
CA SER A 40 20.29 -31.01 0.22
C SER A 40 20.02 -29.89 -0.78
N LEU A 41 18.78 -29.82 -1.25
CA LEU A 41 18.32 -28.56 -1.79
C LEU A 41 18.38 -27.60 -0.63
N GLU A 42 19.42 -26.77 -0.58
CA GLU A 42 19.28 -25.50 0.13
C GLU A 42 18.18 -24.78 -0.65
N VAL A 43 16.94 -24.92 -0.19
CA VAL A 43 15.96 -23.89 -0.41
C VAL A 43 16.63 -22.69 0.23
N SER A 44 17.22 -21.82 -0.59
CA SER A 44 17.37 -20.46 -0.21
C SER A 44 15.93 -19.97 0.03
N GLN A 45 15.42 -20.23 1.22
CA GLN A 45 14.45 -19.38 1.82
C GLN A 45 15.22 -18.04 2.00
N SER A 46 15.31 -17.27 0.92
CA SER A 46 15.04 -15.88 1.10
C SER A 46 13.65 -15.93 1.73
N ALA A 47 13.60 -15.82 3.05
CA ALA A 47 12.39 -15.51 3.73
C ALA A 47 11.94 -14.24 3.01
N SER A 48 11.04 -14.39 2.05
CA SER A 48 10.36 -13.27 1.45
C SER A 48 9.65 -12.71 2.65
N GLU A 49 10.20 -11.62 3.13
CA GLU A 49 9.66 -10.94 4.30
C GLU A 49 8.20 -10.73 4.00
N VAL A 50 7.32 -11.40 4.74
CA VAL A 50 5.88 -11.37 4.45
C VAL A 50 5.46 -9.95 4.67
N ARG A 51 5.28 -9.21 3.58
CA ARG A 51 4.82 -7.83 3.62
C ARG A 51 3.32 -7.84 3.86
N ARG A 52 2.89 -7.11 4.86
CA ARG A 52 1.47 -6.93 5.18
C ARG A 52 1.02 -5.59 4.67
N ALA A 53 -0.10 -5.55 3.97
CA ALA A 53 -0.71 -4.33 3.47
C ALA A 53 -2.08 -4.13 4.12
N ILE A 54 -2.41 -2.86 4.41
CA ILE A 54 -3.77 -2.42 4.68
C ILE A 54 -4.19 -1.51 3.54
N VAL A 55 -5.37 -1.76 2.99
CA VAL A 55 -5.96 -0.99 1.90
C VAL A 55 -7.31 -0.44 2.37
N THR A 56 -7.52 0.86 2.24
CA THR A 56 -8.75 1.52 2.72
C THR A 56 -9.32 2.47 1.67
N PRO A 57 -10.63 2.42 1.37
CA PRO A 57 -11.33 3.39 0.56
C PRO A 57 -12.19 4.34 1.39
N ASP A 58 -12.78 5.36 0.76
CA ASP A 58 -14.03 6.02 1.11
C ASP A 58 -14.14 6.51 2.56
N LYS A 59 -13.22 7.37 3.01
CA LYS A 59 -13.28 7.94 4.37
C LYS A 59 -14.26 9.08 4.49
N HIS A 60 -14.40 9.89 3.42
CA HIS A 60 -15.35 10.99 3.30
C HIS A 60 -15.34 11.98 4.49
N PHE A 61 -14.15 12.37 4.97
CA PHE A 61 -14.08 13.41 6.00
C PHE A 61 -14.78 14.70 5.53
N PRO A 62 -15.56 15.36 6.39
CA PRO A 62 -15.77 15.17 7.83
C PRO A 62 -16.97 14.26 8.19
N TYR A 63 -17.49 13.50 7.27
CA TYR A 63 -18.67 12.63 7.48
C TYR A 63 -18.31 11.17 7.72
N GLU A 64 -17.08 10.92 8.10
CA GLU A 64 -16.55 9.60 8.38
C GLU A 64 -17.36 8.82 9.42
N ASP A 65 -17.42 7.51 9.27
CA ASP A 65 -17.87 6.63 10.33
C ASP A 65 -16.76 6.49 11.40
N LYS A 66 -16.88 7.23 12.49
CA LYS A 66 -15.88 7.23 13.59
C LYS A 66 -15.60 5.84 14.15
N PRO A 67 -16.59 4.97 14.41
CA PRO A 67 -16.35 3.57 14.73
C PRO A 67 -15.47 2.84 13.71
N ALA A 68 -15.67 3.06 12.39
CA ALA A 68 -14.86 2.45 11.35
C ALA A 68 -13.41 2.96 11.37
N ILE A 69 -13.20 4.28 11.53
CA ILE A 69 -11.85 4.85 11.69
C ILE A 69 -11.16 4.28 12.93
N ASN A 70 -11.85 4.18 14.06
CA ASN A 70 -11.29 3.57 15.27
C ASN A 70 -10.95 2.08 15.06
N ALA A 71 -11.75 1.34 14.29
CA ALA A 71 -11.46 -0.04 13.94
C ALA A 71 -10.23 -0.15 13.03
N LEU A 72 -10.08 0.78 12.07
CA LEU A 72 -8.89 0.88 11.21
C LEU A 72 -7.62 1.11 12.04
N VAL A 73 -7.63 2.07 12.97
CA VAL A 73 -6.49 2.34 13.88
C VAL A 73 -6.12 1.09 14.69
N LYS A 74 -7.13 0.37 15.22
CA LYS A 74 -6.88 -0.91 15.92
C LYS A 74 -6.30 -1.97 14.99
N ALA A 75 -6.79 -2.06 13.75
CA ALA A 75 -6.27 -2.99 12.76
C ALA A 75 -4.81 -2.68 12.39
N ILE A 76 -4.45 -1.40 12.20
CA ILE A 76 -3.07 -0.97 11.95
C ILE A 76 -2.16 -1.43 13.09
N ASN A 77 -2.54 -1.17 14.33
CA ASN A 77 -1.75 -1.55 15.50
C ASN A 77 -1.60 -3.08 15.67
N LEU A 78 -2.62 -3.85 15.30
CA LEU A 78 -2.62 -5.32 15.37
C LEU A 78 -1.81 -5.95 14.24
N VAL A 79 -2.07 -5.52 13.00
CA VAL A 79 -1.48 -6.10 11.77
C VAL A 79 -0.03 -5.64 11.61
N LYS A 80 0.29 -4.42 12.05
CA LYS A 80 1.58 -3.74 11.83
C LYS A 80 2.00 -3.82 10.35
N PRO A 81 1.23 -3.17 9.46
CA PRO A 81 1.48 -3.24 8.03
C PRO A 81 2.81 -2.57 7.69
N SER A 82 3.50 -3.09 6.67
CA SER A 82 4.62 -2.41 6.02
C SER A 82 4.18 -1.56 4.83
N ILE A 83 2.94 -1.74 4.38
CA ILE A 83 2.34 -1.00 3.26
C ILE A 83 0.95 -0.52 3.68
N TYR A 84 0.67 0.75 3.42
CA TYR A 84 -0.67 1.32 3.53
C TYR A 84 -1.08 1.90 2.18
N VAL A 85 -2.29 1.59 1.72
CA VAL A 85 -2.84 2.12 0.47
C VAL A 85 -4.19 2.78 0.77
N ASP A 86 -4.26 4.07 0.49
CA ASP A 86 -5.50 4.83 0.45
C ASP A 86 -6.03 4.82 -0.99
N LEU A 87 -7.23 4.31 -1.19
CA LEU A 87 -7.85 4.24 -2.52
C LEU A 87 -8.59 5.52 -2.93
N GLY A 88 -8.50 6.56 -2.08
CA GLY A 88 -9.12 7.85 -2.35
C GLY A 88 -10.52 8.00 -1.75
N ASP A 89 -11.22 9.02 -2.21
CA ASP A 89 -12.43 9.57 -1.60
C ASP A 89 -12.23 9.84 -0.10
N THR A 90 -11.08 10.44 0.18
CA THR A 90 -10.65 10.76 1.55
C THR A 90 -11.46 11.91 2.11
N GLY A 91 -11.76 12.91 1.29
CA GLY A 91 -12.65 14.02 1.64
C GLY A 91 -13.98 13.95 0.90
N GLU A 92 -15.04 14.44 1.53
CA GLU A 92 -16.35 14.58 0.88
C GLU A 92 -16.35 15.72 -0.14
N TRP A 93 -15.64 16.81 0.15
CA TRP A 93 -15.52 18.02 -0.69
C TRP A 93 -16.86 18.58 -1.16
N GLU A 94 -17.83 18.62 -0.24
CA GLU A 94 -19.21 19.03 -0.55
C GLU A 94 -19.29 20.47 -1.08
N SER A 95 -18.40 21.36 -0.60
CA SER A 95 -18.32 22.77 -1.03
C SER A 95 -18.06 22.93 -2.53
N VAL A 96 -17.30 22.00 -3.14
CA VAL A 96 -16.96 22.00 -4.58
C VAL A 96 -17.60 20.85 -5.33
N SER A 97 -18.51 20.10 -4.71
CA SER A 97 -19.17 18.93 -5.27
C SER A 97 -19.88 19.25 -6.59
N MET A 98 -19.46 18.57 -7.66
CA MET A 98 -20.12 18.68 -8.95
C MET A 98 -21.57 18.20 -8.93
N TRP A 99 -21.90 17.26 -8.03
CA TRP A 99 -23.26 16.74 -7.89
C TRP A 99 -24.18 17.73 -7.20
N LYS A 100 -23.71 18.36 -6.11
CA LYS A 100 -24.48 19.36 -5.35
C LYS A 100 -24.88 20.54 -6.22
N TRP A 101 -23.97 21.00 -7.08
CA TRP A 101 -24.14 22.19 -7.90
C TRP A 101 -24.63 21.90 -9.32
N LYS A 102 -24.83 20.63 -9.71
CA LYS A 102 -25.28 20.26 -11.07
C LYS A 102 -26.54 20.98 -11.54
N ARG A 103 -27.46 21.25 -10.62
CA ARG A 103 -28.76 21.90 -10.91
C ARG A 103 -28.98 23.18 -10.11
N LYS A 104 -27.96 23.69 -9.45
CA LYS A 104 -28.03 24.89 -8.61
C LYS A 104 -26.88 25.81 -9.00
N LYS A 105 -27.11 27.12 -8.84
CA LYS A 105 -26.02 28.09 -9.00
C LYS A 105 -25.02 27.94 -7.84
N GLN A 106 -23.75 27.85 -8.17
CA GLN A 106 -22.70 27.87 -7.15
C GLN A 106 -22.68 29.21 -6.42
N PRO A 107 -22.43 29.24 -5.11
CA PRO A 107 -22.23 30.46 -4.35
C PRO A 107 -21.03 31.25 -4.88
N PRO A 108 -20.94 32.55 -4.59
CA PRO A 108 -19.71 33.32 -4.81
C PRO A 108 -18.52 32.73 -4.06
N LEU A 109 -17.31 32.94 -4.58
CA LEU A 109 -16.07 32.40 -4.00
C LEU A 109 -15.85 32.78 -2.55
N GLU A 110 -16.26 34.00 -2.15
CA GLU A 110 -16.15 34.50 -0.77
C GLU A 110 -16.88 33.60 0.25
N TYR A 111 -17.93 32.88 -0.19
CA TYR A 111 -18.65 31.92 0.64
C TYR A 111 -18.11 30.48 0.47
N MET A 112 -17.56 30.15 -0.70
CA MET A 112 -17.03 28.80 -0.95
C MET A 112 -15.68 28.57 -0.26
N ILE A 113 -14.77 29.56 -0.30
CA ILE A 113 -13.41 29.43 0.23
C ILE A 113 -13.40 29.04 1.71
N PRO A 114 -14.15 29.69 2.63
CA PRO A 114 -14.15 29.29 4.03
C PRO A 114 -14.64 27.84 4.26
N GLU A 115 -15.59 27.37 3.44
CA GLU A 115 -16.07 25.99 3.54
C GLU A 115 -15.04 24.98 3.01
N ILE A 116 -14.34 25.28 1.90
CA ILE A 116 -13.21 24.49 1.40
C ILE A 116 -12.12 24.36 2.48
N GLU A 117 -11.77 25.48 3.13
CA GLU A 117 -10.75 25.47 4.18
C GLU A 117 -11.15 24.65 5.41
N LYS A 118 -12.43 24.64 5.77
CA LYS A 118 -12.95 23.77 6.84
C LYS A 118 -12.85 22.30 6.45
N GLU A 119 -13.22 21.96 5.21
CA GLU A 119 -13.11 20.59 4.70
C GLU A 119 -11.66 20.13 4.66
N ILE A 120 -10.74 20.95 4.13
CA ILE A 120 -9.29 20.67 4.14
C ILE A 120 -8.78 20.40 5.55
N LYS A 121 -9.16 21.25 6.52
CA LYS A 121 -8.77 21.06 7.90
C LYS A 121 -9.31 19.76 8.48
N ALA A 122 -10.56 19.42 8.17
CA ALA A 122 -11.19 18.20 8.67
C ALA A 122 -10.51 16.95 8.08
N VAL A 123 -10.22 16.95 6.78
CA VAL A 123 -9.48 15.87 6.10
C VAL A 123 -8.09 15.70 6.71
N ASN A 124 -7.32 16.78 6.84
CA ASN A 124 -5.98 16.70 7.43
C ASN A 124 -6.03 16.17 8.86
N ASN A 125 -6.96 16.66 9.71
CA ASN A 125 -7.11 16.15 11.07
C ASN A 125 -7.49 14.64 11.10
N GLY A 126 -8.32 14.20 10.18
CA GLY A 126 -8.71 12.79 10.07
C GLY A 126 -7.54 11.91 9.61
N MET A 127 -6.76 12.40 8.66
CA MET A 127 -5.56 11.72 8.18
C MET A 127 -4.46 11.69 9.24
N ASP A 128 -4.26 12.77 10.01
CA ASP A 128 -3.28 12.81 11.11
C ASP A 128 -3.51 11.64 12.09
N VAL A 129 -4.76 11.29 12.40
CA VAL A 129 -5.10 10.13 13.27
C VAL A 129 -4.62 8.80 12.68
N ILE A 130 -4.76 8.64 11.37
CA ILE A 130 -4.33 7.42 10.66
C ILE A 130 -2.80 7.39 10.57
N ASP A 131 -2.19 8.52 10.22
CA ASP A 131 -0.74 8.66 10.09
C ASP A 131 -0.02 8.43 11.42
N GLU A 132 -0.52 8.95 12.53
CA GLU A 132 0.00 8.66 13.87
C GLU A 132 0.00 7.16 14.17
N ALA A 133 -1.07 6.45 13.79
CA ALA A 133 -1.13 4.99 13.95
C ALA A 133 -0.12 4.27 13.07
N LEU A 134 0.04 4.69 11.80
CA LEU A 134 1.01 4.12 10.86
C LEU A 134 2.45 4.39 11.30
N ASP A 135 2.74 5.58 11.83
CA ASP A 135 4.05 5.95 12.38
C ASP A 135 4.40 5.10 13.59
N SER A 136 3.43 4.86 14.47
CA SER A 136 3.63 4.04 15.68
C SER A 136 4.09 2.61 15.38
N VAL A 137 3.69 2.08 14.21
CA VAL A 137 4.06 0.73 13.74
C VAL A 137 5.17 0.72 12.69
N LYS A 138 5.74 1.89 12.35
CA LYS A 138 6.79 2.08 11.34
C LYS A 138 6.38 1.57 9.96
N CYS A 139 5.19 1.97 9.51
CA CYS A 139 4.72 1.72 8.15
C CYS A 139 5.37 2.72 7.19
N ASP A 140 6.44 2.32 6.51
CA ASP A 140 7.29 3.23 5.72
C ASP A 140 6.76 3.43 4.28
N GLU A 141 5.96 2.50 3.77
CA GLU A 141 5.43 2.57 2.40
C GLU A 141 3.94 2.94 2.44
N ARG A 142 3.64 4.17 1.96
CA ARG A 142 2.28 4.72 1.94
C ARG A 142 1.95 5.20 0.54
N HIS A 143 0.79 4.81 0.03
CA HIS A 143 0.28 5.19 -1.27
C HIS A 143 -1.08 5.85 -1.12
N PHE A 144 -1.26 6.95 -1.82
CA PHE A 144 -2.53 7.66 -1.93
C PHE A 144 -3.00 7.61 -3.38
N CYS A 145 -4.20 7.10 -3.61
CA CYS A 145 -4.88 7.13 -4.89
C CYS A 145 -5.93 8.24 -4.85
N GLU A 146 -6.04 9.00 -5.94
CA GLU A 146 -7.06 10.03 -6.06
C GLU A 146 -8.41 9.39 -6.39
N GLY A 147 -9.42 9.63 -5.53
CA GLY A 147 -10.80 9.25 -5.76
C GLY A 147 -11.57 10.26 -6.61
N ASN A 148 -12.83 9.96 -6.91
CA ASN A 148 -13.64 10.86 -7.71
C ASN A 148 -14.05 12.14 -6.94
N HIS A 149 -14.26 12.07 -5.63
CA HIS A 149 -14.52 13.24 -4.78
C HIS A 149 -13.25 14.10 -4.67
N ASP A 150 -12.10 13.47 -4.47
CA ASP A 150 -10.81 14.18 -4.36
C ASP A 150 -10.49 14.99 -5.63
N ASN A 151 -10.86 14.48 -6.80
CA ASN A 151 -10.69 15.18 -8.07
C ASN A 151 -11.54 16.44 -8.20
N TRP A 152 -12.58 16.64 -7.40
CA TRP A 152 -13.37 17.87 -7.44
C TRP A 152 -12.56 19.09 -7.02
N LEU A 153 -11.61 18.96 -6.11
CA LEU A 153 -10.68 20.06 -5.78
C LEU A 153 -9.80 20.43 -6.99
N ASN A 154 -9.30 19.45 -7.71
CA ASN A 154 -8.50 19.70 -8.91
C ASN A 154 -9.33 20.43 -9.98
N ARG A 155 -10.56 19.99 -10.21
CA ARG A 155 -11.50 20.65 -11.14
C ARG A 155 -11.92 22.04 -10.69
N PHE A 156 -12.06 22.26 -9.38
CA PHE A 156 -12.31 23.59 -8.84
C PHE A 156 -11.16 24.54 -9.20
N VAL A 157 -9.91 24.12 -9.01
CA VAL A 157 -8.74 24.92 -9.35
C VAL A 157 -8.57 25.11 -10.87
N GLU A 158 -9.03 24.17 -11.70
CA GLU A 158 -9.09 24.37 -13.16
C GLU A 158 -10.00 25.55 -13.55
N GLY A 159 -11.12 25.72 -12.84
CA GLY A 159 -12.01 26.87 -12.98
C GLY A 159 -11.46 28.16 -12.36
N TYR A 160 -10.57 28.05 -11.40
CA TYR A 160 -9.97 29.19 -10.65
C TYR A 160 -8.44 29.03 -10.55
N PRO A 161 -7.68 29.19 -11.66
CA PRO A 161 -6.25 28.87 -11.72
C PRO A 161 -5.35 29.70 -10.77
N TYR A 162 -5.87 30.81 -10.28
CA TYR A 162 -5.18 31.70 -9.32
C TYR A 162 -5.33 31.25 -7.86
N LEU A 163 -5.96 30.08 -7.61
CA LEU A 163 -6.14 29.45 -6.29
C LEU A 163 -5.42 28.10 -6.20
N PRO A 164 -4.13 27.99 -6.56
CA PRO A 164 -3.43 26.71 -6.67
C PRO A 164 -3.27 25.98 -5.32
N GLN A 165 -3.40 26.72 -4.20
CA GLN A 165 -3.30 26.16 -2.85
C GLN A 165 -4.41 25.14 -2.53
N TYR A 166 -5.55 25.22 -3.21
CA TYR A 166 -6.69 24.31 -3.04
C TYR A 166 -6.61 23.09 -3.97
N ARG A 167 -5.56 22.92 -4.77
CA ARG A 167 -5.35 21.69 -5.51
C ARG A 167 -5.06 20.54 -4.53
N LEU A 168 -5.64 19.38 -4.77
CA LEU A 168 -5.58 18.23 -3.86
C LEU A 168 -4.19 18.01 -3.27
N LYS A 169 -3.16 17.90 -4.12
CA LYS A 169 -1.76 17.69 -3.72
C LYS A 169 -1.15 18.79 -2.84
N ASN A 170 -1.80 19.96 -2.75
CA ASN A 170 -1.36 21.08 -1.92
C ASN A 170 -2.26 21.25 -0.69
N ALA A 171 -3.47 20.71 -0.75
CA ALA A 171 -4.48 20.84 0.29
C ALA A 171 -4.35 19.73 1.36
N ILE A 172 -4.03 18.50 0.91
CA ILE A 172 -3.80 17.36 1.80
C ILE A 172 -2.29 17.25 2.08
N LYS A 173 -1.94 16.96 3.35
CA LYS A 173 -0.54 16.80 3.81
C LYS A 173 0.00 15.43 3.45
#